data_49b0f1121846e50c34fd1d0868deb587
#
_entry.id   49b0f1121846e50c34fd1d0868deb587
#
_cell.length_a   1.000
_cell.length_b   1.000
_cell.length_c   1.000
_cell.angle_alpha   90.00
_cell.angle_beta   90.00
_cell.angle_gamma   90.00
#
_symmetry.space_group_name_H-M   'P 1'
#
loop_
_entity.id
_entity.type
_entity.pdbx_description
1 polymer ?
#
loop_
_entity_poly.entity_id
_entity_poly.type
_entity_poly.pdbx_seq_one_letter_code
_entity_poly.pdbx_strand_id
1 'polypeptide(L)'
;MEVIIRQARKEEASQIAKLFMLAWPMDDILESNGLTCEQLHESITLIAANKETIYSYENTIVAEIDGKVVGATCAYDGADYQRLKQPIVDALGPNCGFAKMKETEAGEFYLDSVGVLPEYRGRGIASRIIEAQCERAASLGHKVAGLIVDIDKPQVEALYSRLGFM
;
A
#
# COMPACT_ATOMS: atom_id res chain seq x y z
N MET A 1 -21.16 -9.43 10.08
CA MET A 1 -20.52 -9.15 8.78
C MET A 1 -19.31 -10.03 8.59
N GLU A 2 -19.32 -10.77 7.53
CA GLU A 2 -18.16 -11.59 7.17
C GLU A 2 -17.13 -10.74 6.42
N VAL A 3 -15.88 -10.80 6.88
CA VAL A 3 -14.75 -10.13 6.22
C VAL A 3 -13.97 -11.19 5.47
N ILE A 4 -13.85 -11.02 4.16
CA ILE A 4 -13.07 -11.92 3.30
C ILE A 4 -11.71 -11.26 3.05
N ILE A 5 -10.63 -11.94 3.40
CA ILE A 5 -9.27 -11.49 3.14
C ILE A 5 -8.72 -12.30 1.97
N ARG A 6 -8.34 -11.62 0.91
CA ARG A 6 -7.91 -12.27 -0.34
C ARG A 6 -6.96 -11.37 -1.13
N GLN A 7 -6.31 -11.96 -2.13
CA GLN A 7 -5.52 -11.20 -3.09
C GLN A 7 -6.44 -10.31 -3.93
N ALA A 8 -5.96 -9.11 -4.27
CA ALA A 8 -6.66 -8.19 -5.15
C ALA A 8 -6.76 -8.71 -6.58
N ARG A 9 -7.73 -8.19 -7.33
CA ARG A 9 -7.92 -8.44 -8.75
C ARG A 9 -7.63 -7.18 -9.55
N LYS A 10 -7.24 -7.36 -10.80
CA LYS A 10 -6.91 -6.24 -11.70
C LYS A 10 -8.06 -5.22 -11.82
N GLU A 11 -9.30 -5.70 -11.87
CA GLU A 11 -10.50 -4.87 -12.02
C GLU A 11 -10.75 -3.97 -10.80
N GLU A 12 -10.05 -4.22 -9.69
CA GLU A 12 -10.19 -3.46 -8.45
C GLU A 12 -9.16 -2.32 -8.32
N ALA A 13 -8.39 -2.05 -9.37
CA ALA A 13 -7.32 -1.07 -9.35
C ALA A 13 -7.76 0.32 -8.90
N SER A 14 -8.94 0.78 -9.30
CA SER A 14 -9.49 2.08 -8.90
C SER A 14 -9.77 2.14 -7.39
N GLN A 15 -10.35 1.10 -6.82
CA GLN A 15 -10.59 1.00 -5.37
C GLN A 15 -9.29 0.91 -4.59
N ILE A 16 -8.33 0.12 -5.08
CA ILE A 16 -6.99 0.01 -4.48
C ILE A 16 -6.31 1.38 -4.42
N ALA A 17 -6.29 2.10 -5.53
CA ALA A 17 -5.70 3.44 -5.60
C ALA A 17 -6.34 4.39 -4.58
N LYS A 18 -7.66 4.40 -4.51
CA LYS A 18 -8.41 5.23 -3.55
C LYS A 18 -8.04 4.89 -2.10
N LEU A 19 -7.95 3.60 -1.78
CA LEU A 19 -7.63 3.15 -0.43
C LEU A 19 -6.20 3.55 -0.02
N PHE A 20 -5.22 3.41 -0.91
CA PHE A 20 -3.85 3.83 -0.62
C PHE A 20 -3.75 5.33 -0.44
N MET A 21 -4.44 6.11 -1.27
CA MET A 21 -4.46 7.57 -1.16
C MET A 21 -5.02 8.06 0.18
N LEU A 22 -5.90 7.29 0.83
CA LEU A 22 -6.38 7.62 2.18
C LEU A 22 -5.28 7.58 3.24
N ALA A 23 -4.22 6.81 3.01
CA ALA A 23 -3.11 6.65 3.96
C ALA A 23 -1.98 7.66 3.71
N TRP A 24 -2.00 8.39 2.60
CA TRP A 24 -0.91 9.26 2.16
C TRP A 24 -1.10 10.71 2.60
N PRO A 25 0.01 11.48 2.76
CA PRO A 25 -0.06 12.93 2.98
C PRO A 25 -0.42 13.64 1.67
N MET A 26 -1.70 13.63 1.32
CA MET A 26 -2.20 14.02 0.01
C MET A 26 -1.85 15.45 -0.39
N ASP A 27 -1.97 16.41 0.54
CA ASP A 27 -1.67 17.81 0.23
C ASP A 27 -0.22 17.98 -0.22
N ASP A 28 0.71 17.37 0.50
CA ASP A 28 2.14 17.42 0.16
C ASP A 28 2.42 16.73 -1.17
N ILE A 29 1.80 15.58 -1.42
CA ILE A 29 2.00 14.83 -2.65
C ILE A 29 1.46 15.61 -3.85
N LEU A 30 0.27 16.17 -3.76
CA LEU A 30 -0.34 16.94 -4.85
C LEU A 30 0.47 18.19 -5.15
N GLU A 31 0.89 18.93 -4.12
CA GLU A 31 1.70 20.13 -4.29
C GLU A 31 3.07 19.82 -4.91
N SER A 32 3.77 18.82 -4.37
CA SER A 32 5.12 18.44 -4.84
C SER A 32 5.15 17.96 -6.28
N ASN A 33 4.05 17.38 -6.78
CA ASN A 33 3.98 16.82 -8.13
C ASN A 33 3.16 17.69 -9.10
N GLY A 34 2.56 18.78 -8.63
CA GLY A 34 1.74 19.66 -9.46
C GLY A 34 0.49 18.97 -10.01
N LEU A 35 -0.13 18.09 -9.22
CA LEU A 35 -1.26 17.27 -9.63
C LEU A 35 -2.55 17.63 -8.89
N THR A 36 -3.68 17.39 -9.54
CA THR A 36 -4.97 17.31 -8.87
C THR A 36 -5.17 15.92 -8.26
N CYS A 37 -6.09 15.80 -7.31
CA CYS A 37 -6.45 14.52 -6.72
C CYS A 37 -6.91 13.51 -7.78
N GLU A 38 -7.71 13.97 -8.75
CA GLU A 38 -8.19 13.13 -9.86
C GLU A 38 -7.05 12.62 -10.74
N GLN A 39 -6.10 13.49 -11.08
CA GLN A 39 -4.93 13.12 -11.89
C GLN A 39 -4.06 12.08 -11.17
N LEU A 40 -3.83 12.26 -9.89
CA LEU A 40 -3.08 11.28 -9.10
C LEU A 40 -3.83 9.94 -9.05
N HIS A 41 -5.13 9.97 -8.78
CA HIS A 41 -5.96 8.77 -8.74
C HIS A 41 -5.92 8.00 -10.06
N GLU A 42 -6.00 8.70 -11.20
CA GLU A 42 -5.89 8.08 -12.52
C GLU A 42 -4.53 7.40 -12.72
N SER A 43 -3.45 8.09 -12.35
CA SER A 43 -2.09 7.56 -12.47
C SER A 43 -1.88 6.33 -11.59
N ILE A 44 -2.31 6.38 -10.34
CA ILE A 44 -2.17 5.25 -9.42
C ILE A 44 -3.07 4.08 -9.84
N THR A 45 -4.25 4.36 -10.38
CA THR A 45 -5.14 3.31 -10.92
C THR A 45 -4.47 2.54 -12.05
N LEU A 46 -3.82 3.24 -13.00
CA LEU A 46 -3.08 2.58 -14.07
C LEU A 46 -1.92 1.73 -13.53
N ILE A 47 -1.19 2.26 -12.57
CA ILE A 47 -0.09 1.55 -11.89
C ILE A 47 -0.60 0.30 -11.18
N ALA A 48 -1.69 0.42 -10.42
CA ALA A 48 -2.28 -0.71 -9.70
C ALA A 48 -2.83 -1.80 -10.63
N ALA A 49 -3.29 -1.43 -11.83
CA ALA A 49 -3.80 -2.37 -12.82
C ALA A 49 -2.71 -3.14 -13.57
N ASN A 50 -1.46 -2.73 -13.44
CA ASN A 50 -0.33 -3.35 -14.13
C ASN A 50 0.47 -4.26 -13.20
N LYS A 51 1.10 -5.28 -13.78
CA LYS A 51 2.07 -6.14 -13.11
C LYS A 51 3.41 -5.42 -12.98
N GLU A 52 4.25 -5.90 -12.07
CA GLU A 52 5.61 -5.39 -11.90
C GLU A 52 5.67 -3.89 -11.54
N THR A 53 4.71 -3.42 -10.76
CA THR A 53 4.68 -2.05 -10.24
C THR A 53 4.59 -2.04 -8.72
N ILE A 54 4.96 -0.91 -8.12
CA ILE A 54 4.99 -0.75 -6.66
C ILE A 54 3.61 -0.99 -6.02
N TYR A 55 2.55 -0.50 -6.64
CA TYR A 55 1.17 -0.61 -6.13
C TYR A 55 0.33 -1.64 -6.89
N SER A 56 0.99 -2.57 -7.59
CA SER A 56 0.31 -3.60 -8.39
C SER A 56 -0.71 -4.39 -7.56
N TYR A 57 -1.83 -4.72 -8.21
CA TYR A 57 -2.82 -5.63 -7.63
C TYR A 57 -2.19 -6.99 -7.24
N GLU A 58 -1.12 -7.41 -7.92
CA GLU A 58 -0.42 -8.65 -7.59
C GLU A 58 0.26 -8.62 -6.22
N ASN A 59 0.64 -7.43 -5.75
CA ASN A 59 1.28 -7.22 -4.46
C ASN A 59 0.29 -6.79 -3.38
N THR A 60 -1.00 -6.79 -3.70
CA THR A 60 -2.04 -6.22 -2.84
C THR A 60 -2.97 -7.31 -2.31
N ILE A 61 -3.20 -7.24 -1.00
CA ILE A 61 -4.23 -8.01 -0.31
C ILE A 61 -5.36 -7.05 0.06
N VAL A 62 -6.60 -7.49 -0.15
CA VAL A 62 -7.79 -6.70 0.13
C VAL A 62 -8.67 -7.36 1.18
N ALA A 63 -9.45 -6.54 1.86
CA ALA A 63 -10.57 -6.97 2.69
C ALA A 63 -11.86 -6.63 1.96
N GLU A 64 -12.75 -7.62 1.84
CA GLU A 64 -14.05 -7.49 1.19
C GLU A 64 -15.16 -7.73 2.21
N ILE A 65 -16.17 -6.88 2.22
CA ILE A 65 -17.40 -7.03 3.00
C ILE A 65 -18.58 -6.83 2.06
N ASP A 66 -19.47 -7.82 1.99
CA ASP A 66 -20.68 -7.78 1.15
C ASP A 66 -20.38 -7.41 -0.31
N GLY A 67 -19.31 -7.96 -0.88
CA GLY A 67 -18.90 -7.70 -2.26
C GLY A 67 -18.18 -6.39 -2.50
N LYS A 68 -17.90 -5.62 -1.45
CA LYS A 68 -17.22 -4.32 -1.53
C LYS A 68 -15.82 -4.40 -0.95
N VAL A 69 -14.83 -3.91 -1.69
CA VAL A 69 -13.46 -3.77 -1.19
C VAL A 69 -13.40 -2.58 -0.23
N VAL A 70 -13.11 -2.86 1.04
CA VAL A 70 -13.13 -1.87 2.12
C VAL A 70 -11.76 -1.59 2.72
N GLY A 71 -10.78 -2.42 2.42
CA GLY A 71 -9.39 -2.24 2.87
C GLY A 71 -8.41 -2.86 1.90
N ALA A 72 -7.20 -2.33 1.88
CA ALA A 72 -6.12 -2.85 1.03
C ALA A 72 -4.76 -2.56 1.66
N THR A 73 -3.82 -3.46 1.41
CA THR A 73 -2.41 -3.27 1.74
C THR A 73 -1.55 -3.86 0.65
N CYS A 74 -0.48 -3.15 0.26
CA CYS A 74 0.50 -3.70 -0.67
C CYS A 74 1.84 -3.94 0.02
N ALA A 75 2.54 -4.97 -0.45
CA ALA A 75 3.84 -5.33 0.06
C ALA A 75 4.66 -6.02 -1.04
N TYR A 76 5.96 -5.87 -0.97
CA TYR A 76 6.88 -6.41 -1.97
C TYR A 76 8.27 -6.60 -1.36
N ASP A 77 9.13 -7.33 -2.06
CA ASP A 77 10.53 -7.47 -1.67
C ASP A 77 11.21 -6.10 -1.75
N GLY A 78 11.82 -5.64 -0.66
CA GLY A 78 12.52 -4.36 -0.61
C GLY A 78 13.66 -4.23 -1.61
N ALA A 79 14.26 -5.33 -2.02
CA ALA A 79 15.28 -5.36 -3.06
C ALA A 79 14.77 -4.92 -4.44
N ASP A 80 13.45 -5.07 -4.67
CA ASP A 80 12.82 -4.74 -5.96
C ASP A 80 12.30 -3.30 -6.02
N TYR A 81 12.45 -2.52 -4.96
CA TYR A 81 11.86 -1.19 -4.82
C TYR A 81 12.13 -0.28 -6.02
N GLN A 82 13.39 -0.16 -6.42
CA GLN A 82 13.76 0.75 -7.52
C GLN A 82 13.13 0.33 -8.86
N ARG A 83 13.09 -0.97 -9.11
CA ARG A 83 12.48 -1.53 -10.32
C ARG A 83 10.97 -1.32 -10.32
N LEU A 84 10.31 -1.64 -9.20
CA LEU A 84 8.85 -1.53 -9.06
C LEU A 84 8.37 -0.08 -9.04
N LYS A 85 9.19 0.85 -8.58
CA LYS A 85 8.89 2.29 -8.54
C LYS A 85 8.97 2.95 -9.91
N GLN A 86 9.76 2.43 -10.83
CA GLN A 86 10.03 3.10 -12.11
C GLN A 86 8.77 3.46 -12.90
N PRO A 87 7.72 2.62 -12.98
CA PRO A 87 6.51 3.00 -13.71
C PRO A 87 5.82 4.26 -13.18
N ILE A 88 5.84 4.50 -11.87
CA ILE A 88 5.23 5.71 -11.32
C ILE A 88 6.10 6.94 -11.62
N VAL A 89 7.41 6.79 -11.62
CA VAL A 89 8.34 7.86 -12.01
C VAL A 89 8.14 8.20 -13.49
N ASP A 90 7.96 7.20 -14.34
CA ASP A 90 7.70 7.40 -15.78
C ASP A 90 6.37 8.13 -16.00
N ALA A 91 5.36 7.83 -15.20
CA ALA A 91 4.04 8.46 -15.30
C ALA A 91 4.02 9.91 -14.80
N LEU A 92 4.73 10.21 -13.73
CA LEU A 92 4.72 11.52 -13.06
C LEU A 92 5.91 12.41 -13.40
N GLY A 93 6.97 11.85 -13.98
CA GLY A 93 8.17 12.56 -14.38
C GLY A 93 9.35 12.36 -13.42
N PRO A 94 10.59 12.59 -13.90
CA PRO A 94 11.83 12.29 -13.15
C PRO A 94 12.05 13.20 -11.94
N ASN A 95 11.33 14.31 -11.85
CA ASN A 95 11.40 15.25 -10.74
C ASN A 95 10.28 15.09 -9.71
N CYS A 96 9.42 14.09 -9.86
CA CYS A 96 8.35 13.83 -8.90
C CYS A 96 8.93 13.38 -7.55
N GLY A 97 8.15 13.58 -6.49
CA GLY A 97 8.55 13.18 -5.14
C GLY A 97 8.90 11.70 -5.02
N PHE A 98 8.19 10.85 -5.76
CA PHE A 98 8.43 9.39 -5.77
C PHE A 98 9.82 9.03 -6.29
N ALA A 99 10.38 9.78 -7.23
CA ALA A 99 11.70 9.52 -7.80
C ALA A 99 12.83 9.61 -6.75
N LYS A 100 12.63 10.42 -5.73
CA LYS A 100 13.64 10.72 -4.69
C LYS A 100 13.47 9.85 -3.44
N MET A 101 12.38 9.14 -3.30
CA MET A 101 12.09 8.31 -2.13
C MET A 101 12.92 7.02 -2.16
N LYS A 102 13.52 6.69 -1.03
CA LYS A 102 14.17 5.40 -0.79
C LYS A 102 13.73 4.91 0.58
N GLU A 103 12.77 4.02 0.57
CA GLU A 103 12.10 3.57 1.80
C GLU A 103 12.47 2.15 2.22
N THR A 104 13.16 1.39 1.34
CA THR A 104 13.37 -0.03 1.57
C THR A 104 14.83 -0.45 1.44
N GLU A 105 15.15 -1.58 2.06
CA GLU A 105 16.44 -2.24 1.94
C GLU A 105 16.27 -3.68 1.50
N ALA A 106 17.32 -4.23 0.87
CA ALA A 106 17.36 -5.64 0.52
C ALA A 106 17.30 -6.50 1.80
N GLY A 107 16.61 -7.62 1.72
CA GLY A 107 16.49 -8.55 2.84
C GLY A 107 15.20 -8.39 3.65
N GLU A 108 14.40 -7.36 3.39
CA GLU A 108 13.09 -7.20 4.04
C GLU A 108 11.95 -7.23 3.03
N PHE A 109 10.83 -7.77 3.48
CA PHE A 109 9.56 -7.67 2.77
C PHE A 109 8.85 -6.42 3.28
N TYR A 110 8.71 -5.43 2.42
CA TYR A 110 8.29 -4.09 2.82
C TYR A 110 6.77 -3.91 2.63
N LEU A 111 6.09 -3.55 3.73
CA LEU A 111 4.67 -3.16 3.69
C LEU A 111 4.61 -1.66 3.40
N ASP A 112 4.17 -1.31 2.20
CA ASP A 112 4.21 0.07 1.72
C ASP A 112 3.03 0.91 2.19
N SER A 113 1.81 0.43 1.93
CA SER A 113 0.59 1.19 2.20
C SER A 113 -0.49 0.32 2.79
N VAL A 114 -1.23 0.86 3.74
CA VAL A 114 -2.40 0.24 4.35
C VAL A 114 -3.52 1.26 4.39
N GLY A 115 -4.65 0.97 3.78
CA GLY A 115 -5.81 1.85 3.79
C GLY A 115 -7.09 1.10 4.10
N VAL A 116 -7.96 1.69 4.92
CA VAL A 116 -9.29 1.17 5.25
C VAL A 116 -10.28 2.32 5.13
N LEU A 117 -11.42 2.06 4.49
CA LEU A 117 -12.48 3.06 4.39
C LEU A 117 -12.90 3.55 5.78
N PRO A 118 -13.07 4.86 5.99
CA PRO A 118 -13.35 5.43 7.31
C PRO A 118 -14.51 4.75 8.06
N GLU A 119 -15.59 4.44 7.36
CA GLU A 119 -16.79 3.81 7.94
C GLU A 119 -16.57 2.37 8.40
N TYR A 120 -15.47 1.74 7.98
CA TYR A 120 -15.12 0.37 8.36
C TYR A 120 -13.95 0.28 9.36
N ARG A 121 -13.43 1.42 9.80
CA ARG A 121 -12.34 1.45 10.78
C ARG A 121 -12.82 1.00 12.16
N GLY A 122 -11.88 0.58 12.99
CA GLY A 122 -12.17 0.11 14.36
C GLY A 122 -12.75 -1.29 14.42
N ARG A 123 -12.64 -2.08 13.36
CA ARG A 123 -13.18 -3.46 13.28
C ARG A 123 -12.08 -4.52 13.11
N GLY A 124 -10.82 -4.12 13.26
CA GLY A 124 -9.68 -5.04 13.12
C GLY A 124 -9.31 -5.40 11.67
N ILE A 125 -9.84 -4.70 10.68
CA ILE A 125 -9.58 -4.99 9.26
C ILE A 125 -8.12 -4.76 8.91
N ALA A 126 -7.53 -3.63 9.33
CA ALA A 126 -6.12 -3.34 9.08
C ALA A 126 -5.21 -4.44 9.64
N SER A 127 -5.47 -4.89 10.87
CA SER A 127 -4.73 -6.00 11.49
C SER A 127 -4.78 -7.26 10.63
N ARG A 128 -5.96 -7.62 10.15
CA ARG A 128 -6.15 -8.84 9.37
C ARG A 128 -5.43 -8.80 8.02
N ILE A 129 -5.48 -7.68 7.30
CA ILE A 129 -4.79 -7.56 6.02
C ILE A 129 -3.27 -7.49 6.19
N ILE A 130 -2.78 -6.87 7.25
CA ILE A 130 -1.34 -6.83 7.58
C ILE A 130 -0.84 -8.24 7.92
N GLU A 131 -1.57 -8.97 8.77
CA GLU A 131 -1.24 -10.36 9.10
C GLU A 131 -1.18 -11.24 7.85
N ALA A 132 -2.12 -11.07 6.92
CA ALA A 132 -2.12 -11.80 5.66
C ALA A 132 -0.87 -11.48 4.80
N GLN A 133 -0.41 -10.23 4.79
CA GLN A 133 0.85 -9.88 4.12
C GLN A 133 2.06 -10.50 4.80
N CYS A 134 2.07 -10.58 6.13
CA CYS A 134 3.15 -11.24 6.85
C CYS A 134 3.18 -12.75 6.56
N GLU A 135 2.03 -13.39 6.46
CA GLU A 135 1.92 -14.79 6.04
C GLU A 135 2.43 -15.00 4.60
N ARG A 136 2.08 -14.07 3.72
CA ARG A 136 2.58 -14.08 2.34
C ARG A 136 4.10 -13.91 2.31
N ALA A 137 4.66 -13.00 3.10
CA ALA A 137 6.11 -12.83 3.23
C ALA A 137 6.80 -14.12 3.65
N ALA A 138 6.26 -14.80 4.67
CA ALA A 138 6.78 -16.07 5.15
C ALA A 138 6.71 -17.17 4.06
N SER A 139 5.60 -17.22 3.31
CA SER A 139 5.43 -18.19 2.21
C SER A 139 6.42 -17.96 1.07
N LEU A 140 6.88 -16.73 0.88
CA LEU A 140 7.87 -16.35 -0.12
C LEU A 140 9.32 -16.48 0.39
N GLY A 141 9.52 -16.96 1.63
CA GLY A 141 10.83 -17.17 2.21
C GLY A 141 11.46 -15.95 2.88
N HIS A 142 10.73 -14.87 3.07
CA HIS A 142 11.22 -13.69 3.78
C HIS A 142 11.22 -13.91 5.28
N LYS A 143 12.26 -13.47 5.95
CA LYS A 143 12.42 -13.58 7.41
C LYS A 143 12.08 -12.29 8.14
N VAL A 144 12.08 -11.17 7.42
CA VAL A 144 11.84 -9.83 7.98
C VAL A 144 10.79 -9.12 7.14
N ALA A 145 9.76 -8.60 7.80
CA ALA A 145 8.79 -7.68 7.23
C ALA A 145 9.00 -6.30 7.86
N GLY A 146 9.12 -5.28 7.02
CA GLY A 146 9.38 -3.91 7.46
C GLY A 146 8.27 -2.97 7.05
N LEU A 147 8.18 -1.83 7.74
CA LEU A 147 7.30 -0.73 7.40
C LEU A 147 7.84 0.58 7.96
N ILE A 148 7.36 1.68 7.41
CA ILE A 148 7.67 3.03 7.90
C ILE A 148 6.40 3.63 8.49
N VAL A 149 6.53 4.25 9.66
CA VAL A 149 5.43 4.92 10.36
C VAL A 149 5.79 6.37 10.59
N ASP A 150 4.85 7.27 10.29
CA ASP A 150 5.03 8.68 10.61
C ASP A 150 5.09 8.89 12.12
N ILE A 151 6.08 9.64 12.56
CA ILE A 151 6.28 9.97 13.97
C ILE A 151 5.07 10.71 14.58
N ASP A 152 4.32 11.41 13.75
CA ASP A 152 3.15 12.19 14.16
C ASP A 152 1.86 11.34 14.30
N LYS A 153 1.96 10.01 14.11
CA LYS A 153 0.81 9.10 14.17
C LYS A 153 1.01 8.00 15.21
N PRO A 154 1.02 8.34 16.53
CA PRO A 154 1.29 7.35 17.58
C PRO A 154 0.26 6.22 17.65
N GLN A 155 -1.00 6.46 17.25
CA GLN A 155 -2.02 5.43 17.21
C GLN A 155 -1.72 4.36 16.14
N VAL A 156 -1.09 4.73 15.03
CA VAL A 156 -0.66 3.81 13.98
C VAL A 156 0.54 2.99 14.46
N GLU A 157 1.51 3.64 15.10
CA GLU A 157 2.63 2.96 15.73
C GLU A 157 2.16 1.93 16.77
N ALA A 158 1.19 2.30 17.59
CA ALA A 158 0.61 1.38 18.58
C ALA A 158 -0.04 0.15 17.92
N LEU A 159 -0.73 0.33 16.78
CA LEU A 159 -1.30 -0.78 16.01
C LEU A 159 -0.20 -1.74 15.55
N TYR A 160 0.85 -1.23 14.93
CA TYR A 160 1.93 -2.06 14.43
C TYR A 160 2.70 -2.75 15.55
N SER A 161 2.91 -2.08 16.69
CA SER A 161 3.53 -2.69 17.87
C SER A 161 2.72 -3.87 18.39
N ARG A 162 1.39 -3.76 18.41
CA ARG A 162 0.50 -4.87 18.82
C ARG A 162 0.59 -6.06 17.87
N LEU A 163 0.89 -5.83 16.61
CA LEU A 163 1.08 -6.88 15.60
C LEU A 163 2.49 -7.49 15.61
N GLY A 164 3.37 -7.02 16.50
CA GLY A 164 4.69 -7.59 16.70
C GLY A 164 5.82 -6.86 15.99
N PHE A 165 5.58 -5.72 15.37
CA PHE A 165 6.64 -4.89 14.81
C PHE A 165 7.40 -4.16 15.92
N MET A 166 8.71 -4.06 15.74
CA MET A 166 9.61 -3.40 16.69
C MET A 166 10.14 -2.09 16.12
#